data_0d0f64ddbd1752d8cce4261346e20ac0
#
_entry.id   0d0f64ddbd1752d8cce4261346e20ac0
#
_cell.length_a   1.000
_cell.length_b   1.000
_cell.length_c   1.000
_cell.angle_alpha   90.00
_cell.angle_beta   90.00
_cell.angle_gamma   90.00
#
_symmetry.space_group_name_H-M   'P 1'
#
loop_
_entity.id
_entity.type
_entity.pdbx_description
1 polymer ?
#
loop_
_entity_poly.entity_id
_entity_poly.type
_entity_poly.pdbx_seq_one_letter_code
_entity_poly.pdbx_strand_id
1 'polypeptide(L)'
;MAEAAVRYTNAVLIDENQRTHIGDFLLHSDGTWDKSNGDEDVIHNLDGTKKLITKSFQNWHTHLPMQLNARDFSDGLPLDEWLEKSIFPTEMNLTKEYARIGALASALEMIKTGSTFACDMYHFPESIVSALNEAGLRGVVCGPQTLWPPQDGGDDGSVKRLLDSQLASNKPDDKVQYGVATHAVYTCDEETLLSGKELAQKHEAYLHVHISETRKEVAGCYEKTGMYPVEYLDSIDYFIPNKTICAHGSWVKKSEMRTMAAKEATLVHCPSSNMKLACGGTASIPAYREAGVNIRLGTDGPASSGSGLDMAHEARMACLVQRHDHWDASAMLAKEAFAIATNGSKDWAVWNLNDIKMSPYGKDNERHISNLIYNGAECLDLWVEGSPLMMGAEVYSINEEKLLDDFNSAVENYYSL
;
A
#
# COMPACT_ATOMS: atom_id res chain seq x y z
N MET A 1 10.26 -28.34 7.84
CA MET A 1 9.56 -28.07 6.56
C MET A 1 8.28 -27.36 6.96
N ALA A 2 7.93 -26.27 6.28
CA ALA A 2 6.65 -25.61 6.50
C ALA A 2 5.51 -26.59 6.16
N GLU A 3 4.42 -26.51 6.91
CA GLU A 3 3.26 -27.37 6.67
C GLU A 3 2.57 -26.93 5.37
N ALA A 4 2.34 -27.88 4.45
CA ALA A 4 1.67 -27.59 3.21
C ALA A 4 0.17 -27.35 3.49
N ALA A 5 -0.30 -26.12 3.30
CA ALA A 5 -1.68 -25.76 3.59
C ALA A 5 -2.61 -26.07 2.43
N VAL A 6 -2.16 -25.88 1.18
CA VAL A 6 -3.00 -25.92 -0.01
C VAL A 6 -2.30 -26.62 -1.16
N ARG A 7 -3.02 -27.53 -1.83
CA ARG A 7 -2.62 -28.10 -3.11
C ARG A 7 -3.52 -27.53 -4.22
N TYR A 8 -2.90 -27.09 -5.32
CA TYR A 8 -3.57 -26.82 -6.58
C TYR A 8 -3.10 -27.80 -7.65
N THR A 9 -4.04 -28.51 -8.30
CA THR A 9 -3.74 -29.42 -9.40
C THR A 9 -4.00 -28.72 -10.74
N ASN A 10 -3.18 -29.03 -11.76
CA ASN A 10 -3.29 -28.47 -13.12
C ASN A 10 -3.23 -26.93 -13.19
N ALA A 11 -2.51 -26.27 -12.29
CA ALA A 11 -2.41 -24.82 -12.24
C ALA A 11 -1.23 -24.27 -13.06
N VAL A 12 -1.24 -22.95 -13.27
CA VAL A 12 -0.09 -22.16 -13.69
C VAL A 12 0.41 -21.40 -12.49
N LEU A 13 1.72 -21.45 -12.19
CA LEU A 13 2.34 -20.73 -11.11
C LEU A 13 3.47 -19.84 -11.64
N ILE A 14 3.53 -18.61 -11.17
CA ILE A 14 4.66 -17.70 -11.38
C ILE A 14 5.48 -17.62 -10.10
N ASP A 15 6.74 -18.05 -10.18
CA ASP A 15 7.67 -18.02 -9.05
C ASP A 15 8.21 -16.61 -8.77
N GLU A 16 8.98 -16.47 -7.70
CA GLU A 16 9.62 -15.22 -7.28
C GLU A 16 10.65 -14.67 -8.29
N ASN A 17 11.14 -15.51 -9.20
CA ASN A 17 11.98 -15.11 -10.32
C ASN A 17 11.18 -14.83 -11.60
N GLN A 18 9.85 -14.79 -11.49
CA GLN A 18 8.89 -14.57 -12.57
C GLN A 18 8.95 -15.62 -13.68
N ARG A 19 9.35 -16.86 -13.33
CA ARG A 19 9.30 -18.00 -14.24
C ARG A 19 7.95 -18.69 -14.11
N THR A 20 7.41 -19.08 -15.25
CA THR A 20 6.13 -19.79 -15.32
C THR A 20 6.34 -21.29 -15.16
N HIS A 21 5.58 -21.90 -14.26
CA HIS A 21 5.49 -23.33 -14.04
C HIS A 21 4.07 -23.82 -14.32
N ILE A 22 3.94 -25.05 -14.84
CA ILE A 22 2.63 -25.68 -15.09
C ILE A 22 2.66 -27.05 -14.42
N GLY A 23 1.61 -27.37 -13.67
CA GLY A 23 1.48 -28.65 -12.97
C GLY A 23 0.71 -28.56 -11.66
N ASP A 24 1.05 -29.46 -10.76
CA ASP A 24 0.48 -29.53 -9.42
C ASP A 24 1.44 -28.89 -8.43
N PHE A 25 0.91 -28.04 -7.56
CA PHE A 25 1.70 -27.24 -6.63
C PHE A 25 1.18 -27.34 -5.20
N LEU A 26 2.11 -27.34 -4.27
CA LEU A 26 1.89 -27.16 -2.84
C LEU A 26 2.26 -25.73 -2.46
N LEU A 27 1.34 -25.03 -1.82
CA LEU A 27 1.56 -23.71 -1.26
C LEU A 27 1.67 -23.83 0.27
N HIS A 28 2.77 -23.34 0.82
CA HIS A 28 3.06 -23.41 2.25
C HIS A 28 2.67 -22.12 2.98
N SER A 29 2.41 -22.24 4.27
CA SER A 29 2.01 -21.13 5.15
C SER A 29 3.09 -20.06 5.31
N ASP A 30 4.37 -20.41 5.08
CA ASP A 30 5.50 -19.47 5.11
C ASP A 30 5.72 -18.72 3.77
N GLY A 31 4.88 -19.01 2.78
CA GLY A 31 4.95 -18.44 1.44
C GLY A 31 5.91 -19.16 0.48
N THR A 32 6.49 -20.28 0.86
CA THR A 32 7.22 -21.15 -0.07
C THR A 32 6.27 -22.04 -0.86
N TRP A 33 6.77 -22.70 -1.90
CA TRP A 33 6.00 -23.62 -2.72
C TRP A 33 6.87 -24.78 -3.20
N ASP A 34 6.21 -25.93 -3.45
CA ASP A 34 6.82 -27.10 -4.04
C ASP A 34 5.95 -27.68 -5.16
N LYS A 35 6.52 -28.54 -6.00
CA LYS A 35 5.74 -29.38 -6.89
C LYS A 35 5.11 -30.50 -6.10
N SER A 36 3.80 -30.73 -6.30
CA SER A 36 3.10 -31.85 -5.68
C SER A 36 3.31 -33.14 -6.49
N ASN A 37 3.43 -34.26 -5.77
CA ASN A 37 3.39 -35.61 -6.34
C ASN A 37 2.02 -36.28 -6.11
N GLY A 38 1.11 -35.64 -5.39
CA GLY A 38 -0.25 -36.09 -5.15
C GLY A 38 -0.47 -36.86 -3.84
N ASP A 39 0.60 -37.23 -3.13
CA ASP A 39 0.53 -38.07 -1.93
C ASP A 39 0.56 -37.29 -0.60
N GLU A 40 0.73 -35.95 -0.70
CA GLU A 40 0.88 -35.11 0.50
C GLU A 40 -0.48 -34.90 1.21
N ASP A 41 -0.45 -34.92 2.52
CA ASP A 41 -1.58 -34.52 3.36
C ASP A 41 -1.70 -33.00 3.37
N VAL A 42 -2.85 -32.47 2.95
CA VAL A 42 -3.11 -31.04 2.81
C VAL A 42 -4.49 -30.68 3.34
N ILE A 43 -4.63 -29.47 3.87
CA ILE A 43 -5.92 -28.95 4.37
C ILE A 43 -6.88 -28.73 3.21
N HIS A 44 -6.39 -28.20 2.10
CA HIS A 44 -7.19 -27.89 0.91
C HIS A 44 -6.57 -28.54 -0.33
N ASN A 45 -7.42 -29.23 -1.11
CA ASN A 45 -7.04 -29.82 -2.41
C ASN A 45 -7.99 -29.28 -3.49
N LEU A 46 -7.47 -28.41 -4.37
CA LEU A 46 -8.25 -27.57 -5.26
C LEU A 46 -7.87 -27.82 -6.72
N ASP A 47 -8.85 -27.74 -7.61
CA ASP A 47 -8.62 -27.72 -9.05
C ASP A 47 -8.07 -26.35 -9.49
N GLY A 48 -6.87 -26.35 -10.03
CA GLY A 48 -6.16 -25.19 -10.56
C GLY A 48 -6.31 -25.01 -12.07
N THR A 49 -7.12 -25.83 -12.73
CA THR A 49 -7.37 -25.73 -14.16
C THR A 49 -7.84 -24.31 -14.52
N LYS A 50 -7.13 -23.65 -15.44
CA LYS A 50 -7.35 -22.26 -15.83
C LYS A 50 -7.19 -21.25 -14.68
N LYS A 51 -6.35 -21.55 -13.70
CA LYS A 51 -5.98 -20.64 -12.63
C LYS A 51 -4.49 -20.29 -12.70
N LEU A 52 -4.18 -19.02 -12.41
CA LEU A 52 -2.84 -18.49 -12.29
C LEU A 52 -2.55 -18.19 -10.81
N ILE A 53 -1.51 -18.79 -10.28
CA ILE A 53 -1.04 -18.59 -8.91
C ILE A 53 0.14 -17.62 -8.94
N THR A 54 0.08 -16.59 -8.12
CA THR A 54 1.16 -15.61 -7.93
C THR A 54 1.33 -15.24 -6.46
N LYS A 55 2.41 -14.55 -6.11
CA LYS A 55 2.44 -13.78 -4.89
C LYS A 55 1.35 -12.71 -4.89
N SER A 56 0.74 -12.46 -3.73
CA SER A 56 -0.24 -11.40 -3.55
C SER A 56 0.39 -10.02 -3.63
N PHE A 57 -0.41 -9.02 -3.93
CA PHE A 57 0.02 -7.62 -3.93
C PHE A 57 0.20 -7.07 -2.52
N GLN A 58 1.07 -6.05 -2.41
CA GLN A 58 1.32 -5.27 -1.20
C GLN A 58 1.15 -3.78 -1.49
N ASN A 59 0.28 -3.12 -0.74
CA ASN A 59 0.03 -1.69 -0.82
C ASN A 59 0.86 -0.98 0.26
N TRP A 60 1.97 -0.33 -0.14
CA TRP A 60 2.93 0.25 0.79
C TRP A 60 2.65 1.71 1.19
N HIS A 61 1.58 2.32 0.66
CA HIS A 61 1.08 3.62 1.10
C HIS A 61 -0.40 3.75 0.80
N THR A 62 -1.19 3.97 1.83
CA THR A 62 -2.62 4.23 1.71
C THR A 62 -3.17 4.99 2.91
N HIS A 63 -4.42 5.46 2.79
CA HIS A 63 -5.25 6.10 3.81
C HIS A 63 -6.61 5.39 3.84
N LEU A 64 -6.66 4.19 4.42
CA LEU A 64 -7.82 3.28 4.32
C LEU A 64 -9.15 3.91 4.73
N PRO A 65 -9.25 4.71 5.83
CA PRO A 65 -10.50 5.37 6.19
C PRO A 65 -11.05 6.33 5.13
N MET A 66 -10.22 6.84 4.21
CA MET A 66 -10.66 7.69 3.10
C MET A 66 -11.60 6.97 2.11
N GLN A 67 -11.89 5.68 2.30
CA GLN A 67 -12.95 5.00 1.56
C GLN A 67 -14.30 5.70 1.74
N LEU A 68 -14.53 6.36 2.86
CA LEU A 68 -15.71 7.21 3.09
C LEU A 68 -15.83 8.37 2.09
N ASN A 69 -14.69 8.84 1.55
CA ASN A 69 -14.57 9.95 0.61
C ASN A 69 -14.12 9.48 -0.78
N ALA A 70 -14.32 8.19 -1.09
CA ALA A 70 -13.69 7.58 -2.25
C ALA A 70 -14.17 8.13 -3.59
N ARG A 71 -13.31 7.88 -4.56
CA ARG A 71 -13.47 7.97 -6.02
C ARG A 71 -13.33 9.39 -6.55
N ASP A 72 -14.43 10.06 -6.81
CA ASP A 72 -14.45 11.39 -7.43
C ASP A 72 -14.59 12.54 -6.42
N PHE A 73 -14.37 12.25 -5.14
CA PHE A 73 -14.52 13.25 -4.09
C PHE A 73 -13.68 14.50 -4.38
N SER A 74 -14.40 15.62 -4.62
CA SER A 74 -13.81 16.91 -4.98
C SER A 74 -12.84 16.83 -6.18
N ASP A 75 -13.25 16.14 -7.25
CA ASP A 75 -12.46 16.03 -8.48
C ASP A 75 -12.16 17.40 -9.09
N GLY A 76 -10.96 17.53 -9.70
CA GLY A 76 -10.51 18.76 -10.36
C GLY A 76 -9.78 19.75 -9.45
N LEU A 77 -9.52 19.43 -8.18
CA LEU A 77 -8.71 20.28 -7.29
C LEU A 77 -7.26 19.77 -7.20
N PRO A 78 -6.25 20.67 -7.22
CA PRO A 78 -4.88 20.31 -6.90
C PRO A 78 -4.75 19.99 -5.40
N LEU A 79 -3.68 19.26 -5.01
CA LEU A 79 -3.51 18.71 -3.68
C LEU A 79 -3.80 19.69 -2.54
N ASP A 80 -3.21 20.88 -2.56
CA ASP A 80 -3.36 21.86 -1.47
C ASP A 80 -4.80 22.37 -1.32
N GLU A 81 -5.46 22.67 -2.44
CA GLU A 81 -6.86 23.09 -2.41
C GLU A 81 -7.79 21.92 -2.06
N TRP A 82 -7.47 20.71 -2.50
CA TRP A 82 -8.20 19.50 -2.18
C TRP A 82 -8.15 19.19 -0.69
N LEU A 83 -6.97 19.29 -0.06
CA LEU A 83 -6.82 19.13 1.38
C LEU A 83 -7.61 20.20 2.15
N GLU A 84 -7.39 21.49 1.85
CA GLU A 84 -7.96 22.60 2.62
C GLU A 84 -9.48 22.74 2.46
N LYS A 85 -10.00 22.52 1.24
CA LYS A 85 -11.42 22.75 0.93
C LYS A 85 -12.30 21.52 1.11
N SER A 86 -11.71 20.34 1.10
CA SER A 86 -12.47 19.08 1.04
C SER A 86 -12.09 18.09 2.15
N ILE A 87 -10.83 17.67 2.23
CA ILE A 87 -10.44 16.62 3.17
C ILE A 87 -10.48 17.09 4.62
N PHE A 88 -9.77 18.16 4.97
CA PHE A 88 -9.73 18.62 6.36
C PHE A 88 -11.11 18.96 6.94
N PRO A 89 -12.03 19.62 6.19
CA PRO A 89 -13.39 19.84 6.70
C PRO A 89 -14.17 18.55 6.97
N THR A 90 -14.03 17.52 6.12
CA THR A 90 -14.71 16.23 6.33
C THR A 90 -14.06 15.40 7.44
N GLU A 91 -12.73 15.46 7.57
CA GLU A 91 -11.99 14.78 8.63
C GLU A 91 -12.33 15.27 10.05
N MET A 92 -12.85 16.50 10.19
CA MET A 92 -13.36 16.98 11.47
C MET A 92 -14.55 16.13 12.01
N ASN A 93 -15.25 15.43 11.12
CA ASN A 93 -16.35 14.51 11.46
C ASN A 93 -15.85 13.08 11.72
N LEU A 94 -14.56 12.80 11.51
CA LEU A 94 -14.02 11.45 11.62
C LEU A 94 -14.04 10.99 13.09
N THR A 95 -14.61 9.82 13.32
CA THR A 95 -14.62 9.13 14.61
C THR A 95 -13.92 7.79 14.51
N LYS A 96 -13.64 7.15 15.63
CA LYS A 96 -13.10 5.78 15.69
C LYS A 96 -13.96 4.78 14.91
N GLU A 97 -15.27 4.94 14.97
CA GLU A 97 -16.23 4.08 14.27
C GLU A 97 -16.17 4.31 12.76
N TYR A 98 -16.17 5.55 12.31
CA TYR A 98 -16.04 5.88 10.89
C TYR A 98 -14.68 5.44 10.32
N ALA A 99 -13.60 5.66 11.06
CA ALA A 99 -12.27 5.18 10.66
C ALA A 99 -12.25 3.65 10.51
N ARG A 100 -12.87 2.91 11.44
CA ARG A 100 -12.95 1.45 11.37
C ARG A 100 -13.76 0.97 10.18
N ILE A 101 -14.95 1.54 9.95
CA ILE A 101 -15.82 1.07 8.87
C ILE A 101 -15.25 1.40 7.49
N GLY A 102 -14.64 2.59 7.34
CA GLY A 102 -13.91 2.96 6.12
C GLY A 102 -12.72 2.05 5.85
N ALA A 103 -11.93 1.74 6.88
CA ALA A 103 -10.80 0.82 6.75
C ALA A 103 -11.25 -0.62 6.45
N LEU A 104 -12.37 -1.09 7.00
CA LEU A 104 -12.88 -2.43 6.71
C LEU A 104 -13.42 -2.53 5.28
N ALA A 105 -14.10 -1.49 4.78
CA ALA A 105 -14.53 -1.41 3.38
C ALA A 105 -13.33 -1.40 2.42
N SER A 106 -12.28 -0.67 2.76
CA SER A 106 -11.00 -0.69 2.05
C SER A 106 -10.34 -2.08 2.05
N ALA A 107 -10.35 -2.75 3.19
CA ALA A 107 -9.81 -4.11 3.32
C ALA A 107 -10.57 -5.11 2.44
N LEU A 108 -11.89 -5.00 2.34
CA LEU A 108 -12.70 -5.81 1.43
C LEU A 108 -12.29 -5.59 -0.04
N GLU A 109 -12.11 -4.34 -0.47
CA GLU A 109 -11.64 -4.03 -1.82
C GLU A 109 -10.25 -4.61 -2.09
N MET A 110 -9.32 -4.49 -1.13
CA MET A 110 -7.98 -5.06 -1.22
C MET A 110 -8.01 -6.59 -1.37
N ILE A 111 -8.84 -7.29 -0.59
CA ILE A 111 -9.01 -8.75 -0.70
C ILE A 111 -9.49 -9.12 -2.10
N LYS A 112 -10.53 -8.44 -2.60
CA LYS A 112 -11.11 -8.72 -3.93
C LYS A 112 -10.15 -8.42 -5.09
N THR A 113 -9.17 -7.55 -4.87
CA THR A 113 -8.15 -7.19 -5.87
C THR A 113 -6.80 -7.88 -5.64
N GLY A 114 -6.74 -8.88 -4.74
CA GLY A 114 -5.58 -9.75 -4.56
C GLY A 114 -4.44 -9.14 -3.73
N SER A 115 -4.74 -8.17 -2.86
CA SER A 115 -3.79 -7.54 -1.94
C SER A 115 -3.94 -8.08 -0.53
N THR A 116 -2.82 -8.40 0.13
CA THR A 116 -2.81 -8.97 1.50
C THR A 116 -2.13 -8.08 2.54
N PHE A 117 -1.50 -6.99 2.11
CA PHE A 117 -0.74 -6.09 2.99
C PHE A 117 -1.08 -4.63 2.71
N ALA A 118 -1.29 -3.84 3.78
CA ALA A 118 -1.45 -2.40 3.75
C ALA A 118 -0.44 -1.70 4.67
N CYS A 119 0.25 -0.67 4.14
CA CYS A 119 0.95 0.31 4.97
C CYS A 119 0.11 1.58 5.00
N ASP A 120 -0.64 1.77 6.08
CA ASP A 120 -1.58 2.87 6.26
C ASP A 120 -0.97 4.03 7.05
N MET A 121 -1.38 5.24 6.74
CA MET A 121 -1.06 6.45 7.48
C MET A 121 -2.33 7.25 7.72
N TYR A 122 -2.94 7.15 8.90
CA TYR A 122 -4.16 7.92 9.18
C TYR A 122 -4.45 8.09 10.66
N HIS A 123 -5.54 8.84 10.97
CA HIS A 123 -6.07 9.03 12.32
C HIS A 123 -6.72 7.76 12.87
N PHE A 124 -6.77 7.62 14.19
CA PHE A 124 -7.35 6.46 14.90
C PHE A 124 -6.72 5.11 14.50
N PRO A 125 -5.38 4.96 14.63
CA PRO A 125 -4.67 3.77 14.18
C PRO A 125 -5.20 2.48 14.83
N GLU A 126 -5.71 2.52 16.06
CA GLU A 126 -6.34 1.37 16.72
C GLU A 126 -7.57 0.84 15.98
N SER A 127 -8.34 1.74 15.37
CA SER A 127 -9.54 1.39 14.60
C SER A 127 -9.15 0.70 13.29
N ILE A 128 -8.10 1.19 12.65
CA ILE A 128 -7.56 0.63 11.40
C ILE A 128 -6.92 -0.73 11.68
N VAL A 129 -6.11 -0.86 12.73
CA VAL A 129 -5.53 -2.15 13.17
C VAL A 129 -6.64 -3.17 13.46
N SER A 130 -7.72 -2.75 14.14
CA SER A 130 -8.88 -3.62 14.37
C SER A 130 -9.53 -4.09 13.07
N ALA A 131 -9.74 -3.20 12.11
CA ALA A 131 -10.33 -3.53 10.81
C ALA A 131 -9.46 -4.49 9.99
N LEU A 132 -8.16 -4.25 9.91
CA LEU A 132 -7.22 -5.12 9.19
C LEU A 132 -7.12 -6.51 9.84
N ASN A 133 -7.10 -6.60 11.18
CA ASN A 133 -7.10 -7.87 11.89
C ASN A 133 -8.41 -8.65 11.67
N GLU A 134 -9.58 -7.97 11.68
CA GLU A 134 -10.88 -8.57 11.36
C GLU A 134 -10.92 -9.10 9.93
N ALA A 135 -10.39 -8.33 8.98
CA ALA A 135 -10.26 -8.73 7.59
C ALA A 135 -9.25 -9.88 7.37
N GLY A 136 -8.35 -10.13 8.33
CA GLY A 136 -7.29 -11.12 8.23
C GLY A 136 -6.09 -10.68 7.39
N LEU A 137 -5.99 -9.38 7.07
CA LEU A 137 -4.87 -8.80 6.30
C LEU A 137 -3.64 -8.59 7.18
N ARG A 138 -2.50 -8.40 6.53
CA ARG A 138 -1.26 -7.92 7.14
C ARG A 138 -1.15 -6.42 6.99
N GLY A 139 -0.38 -5.77 7.86
CA GLY A 139 -0.14 -4.35 7.67
C GLY A 139 0.80 -3.70 8.68
N VAL A 140 1.11 -2.46 8.35
CA VAL A 140 1.69 -1.49 9.27
C VAL A 140 0.76 -0.28 9.29
N VAL A 141 0.31 0.14 10.45
CA VAL A 141 -0.56 1.30 10.62
C VAL A 141 0.20 2.40 11.32
N CYS A 142 0.61 3.40 10.57
CA CYS A 142 1.41 4.52 11.05
C CYS A 142 0.49 5.60 11.62
N GLY A 143 0.42 5.68 12.94
CA GLY A 143 -0.37 6.69 13.65
C GLY A 143 0.36 8.02 13.76
N PRO A 144 -0.37 9.16 13.75
CA PRO A 144 0.19 10.46 14.03
C PRO A 144 0.54 10.60 15.51
N GLN A 145 1.54 11.43 15.82
CA GLN A 145 1.85 11.77 17.19
C GLN A 145 1.19 13.09 17.65
N THR A 146 0.62 13.84 16.71
CA THR A 146 -0.17 15.05 16.93
C THR A 146 -1.44 14.99 16.10
N LEU A 147 -2.47 15.70 16.51
CA LEU A 147 -3.68 15.84 15.69
C LEU A 147 -3.39 16.74 14.48
N TRP A 148 -3.87 16.30 13.31
CA TRP A 148 -3.86 17.09 12.10
C TRP A 148 -5.25 17.00 11.41
N PRO A 149 -5.84 18.12 10.99
CA PRO A 149 -5.40 19.52 11.22
C PRO A 149 -5.34 19.86 12.72
N PRO A 150 -4.47 20.82 13.11
CA PRO A 150 -4.38 21.24 14.52
C PRO A 150 -5.74 21.70 15.03
N GLN A 151 -6.13 21.22 16.21
CA GLN A 151 -7.38 21.63 16.86
C GLN A 151 -7.17 22.83 17.77
N ASP A 152 -8.22 23.62 17.97
CA ASP A 152 -8.21 24.74 18.91
C ASP A 152 -7.91 24.22 20.33
N GLY A 153 -6.88 24.82 20.96
CA GLY A 153 -6.41 24.40 22.30
C GLY A 153 -5.08 23.60 22.30
N GLY A 154 -4.59 23.23 21.13
CA GLY A 154 -3.34 22.47 20.95
C GLY A 154 -3.44 21.00 21.34
N ASP A 155 -2.34 20.28 21.17
CA ASP A 155 -2.19 18.89 21.62
C ASP A 155 -1.56 18.88 23.02
N ASP A 156 -2.23 18.28 24.01
CA ASP A 156 -1.71 18.09 25.38
C ASP A 156 -0.71 16.91 25.46
N GLY A 157 -0.28 16.36 24.34
CA GLY A 157 0.59 15.20 24.20
C GLY A 157 -0.15 13.87 24.42
N SER A 158 -1.50 13.86 24.49
CA SER A 158 -2.27 12.64 24.69
C SER A 158 -2.17 11.68 23.50
N VAL A 159 -2.16 12.24 22.29
CA VAL A 159 -2.03 11.45 21.04
C VAL A 159 -0.67 10.74 21.01
N LYS A 160 0.42 11.46 21.32
CA LYS A 160 1.76 10.86 21.39
C LYS A 160 1.86 9.76 22.46
N ARG A 161 1.28 10.00 23.66
CA ARG A 161 1.27 8.97 24.73
C ARG A 161 0.46 7.75 24.34
N LEU A 162 -0.66 7.93 23.65
CA LEU A 162 -1.46 6.82 23.13
C LEU A 162 -0.66 6.02 22.09
N LEU A 163 -0.04 6.68 21.11
CA LEU A 163 0.78 6.03 20.09
C LEU A 163 1.99 5.29 20.72
N ASP A 164 2.67 5.87 21.72
CA ASP A 164 3.77 5.22 22.44
C ASP A 164 3.31 3.91 23.10
N SER A 165 2.12 3.91 23.71
CA SER A 165 1.50 2.71 24.29
C SER A 165 1.12 1.65 23.23
N GLN A 166 0.59 2.09 22.08
CA GLN A 166 0.25 1.22 20.96
C GLN A 166 1.49 0.55 20.37
N LEU A 167 2.56 1.32 20.13
CA LEU A 167 3.84 0.81 19.65
C LEU A 167 4.47 -0.19 20.64
N ALA A 168 4.35 0.07 21.94
CA ALA A 168 4.83 -0.84 22.99
C ALA A 168 4.05 -2.17 23.02
N SER A 169 2.86 -2.22 22.43
CA SER A 169 2.04 -3.45 22.36
C SER A 169 2.39 -4.35 21.18
N ASN A 170 3.16 -3.87 20.18
CA ASN A 170 3.56 -4.67 19.03
C ASN A 170 4.31 -5.92 19.45
N LYS A 171 3.99 -7.04 18.81
CA LYS A 171 4.71 -8.32 18.94
C LYS A 171 5.30 -8.72 17.59
N PRO A 172 6.41 -9.45 17.56
CA PRO A 172 7.03 -9.87 16.29
C PRO A 172 6.11 -10.66 15.35
N ASP A 173 5.18 -11.43 15.92
CA ASP A 173 4.25 -12.30 15.17
C ASP A 173 2.89 -11.64 14.87
N ASP A 174 2.68 -10.38 15.26
CA ASP A 174 1.45 -9.68 14.93
C ASP A 174 1.35 -9.45 13.41
N LYS A 175 0.20 -9.80 12.82
CA LYS A 175 -0.07 -9.57 11.39
C LYS A 175 -0.13 -8.09 11.05
N VAL A 176 -0.63 -7.28 11.97
CA VAL A 176 -0.74 -5.84 11.85
C VAL A 176 0.01 -5.17 13.00
N GLN A 177 0.95 -4.31 12.67
CA GLN A 177 1.77 -3.60 13.64
C GLN A 177 1.52 -2.10 13.58
N TYR A 178 1.70 -1.42 14.69
CA TYR A 178 1.72 0.04 14.72
C TYR A 178 3.06 0.57 14.22
N GLY A 179 3.03 1.70 13.49
CA GLY A 179 4.15 2.51 13.09
C GLY A 179 3.94 3.97 13.46
N VAL A 180 4.86 4.82 13.10
CA VAL A 180 4.82 6.27 13.37
C VAL A 180 4.67 7.04 12.07
N ALA A 181 3.75 8.01 12.03
CA ALA A 181 3.58 8.96 10.95
C ALA A 181 4.07 10.36 11.34
N THR A 182 4.88 10.97 10.49
CA THR A 182 5.16 12.41 10.48
C THR A 182 4.73 12.93 9.13
N HIS A 183 3.53 13.48 9.05
CA HIS A 183 2.80 13.72 7.80
C HIS A 183 3.70 14.23 6.64
N ALA A 184 4.28 15.42 6.76
CA ALA A 184 5.16 16.00 5.75
C ALA A 184 5.99 17.16 6.33
N VAL A 185 7.05 17.60 5.63
CA VAL A 185 7.91 18.73 6.05
C VAL A 185 7.21 20.08 6.08
N TYR A 186 6.03 20.21 5.45
CA TYR A 186 5.24 21.45 5.47
C TYR A 186 4.16 21.47 6.56
N THR A 187 3.86 20.33 7.16
CA THR A 187 2.85 20.20 8.23
C THR A 187 3.48 19.89 9.58
N CYS A 188 4.73 19.40 9.61
CA CYS A 188 5.47 19.10 10.82
C CYS A 188 6.64 20.06 10.98
N ASP A 189 6.83 20.60 12.18
CA ASP A 189 8.07 21.29 12.54
C ASP A 189 9.19 20.28 12.87
N GLU A 190 10.40 20.79 13.07
CA GLU A 190 11.56 19.95 13.35
C GLU A 190 11.40 19.13 14.65
N GLU A 191 10.79 19.71 15.66
CA GLU A 191 10.53 19.03 16.95
C GLU A 191 9.60 17.83 16.73
N THR A 192 8.52 17.99 15.95
CA THR A 192 7.58 16.94 15.61
C THR A 192 8.25 15.84 14.78
N LEU A 193 9.06 16.20 13.78
CA LEU A 193 9.80 15.25 12.95
C LEU A 193 10.76 14.39 13.77
N LEU A 194 11.58 15.04 14.63
CA LEU A 194 12.54 14.33 15.48
C LEU A 194 11.87 13.51 16.57
N SER A 195 10.80 14.03 17.18
CA SER A 195 10.00 13.30 18.15
C SER A 195 9.39 12.02 17.56
N GLY A 196 8.92 12.08 16.31
CA GLY A 196 8.43 10.89 15.59
C GLY A 196 9.52 9.88 15.32
N LYS A 197 10.71 10.34 14.89
CA LYS A 197 11.87 9.47 14.71
C LYS A 197 12.28 8.78 16.01
N GLU A 198 12.42 9.53 17.12
CA GLU A 198 12.79 8.97 18.42
C GLU A 198 11.80 7.90 18.87
N LEU A 199 10.50 8.15 18.67
CA LEU A 199 9.45 7.20 19.01
C LEU A 199 9.55 5.93 18.16
N ALA A 200 9.76 6.06 16.85
CA ALA A 200 9.94 4.92 15.94
C ALA A 200 11.21 4.12 16.30
N GLN A 201 12.33 4.80 16.60
CA GLN A 201 13.57 4.14 17.04
C GLN A 201 13.40 3.37 18.35
N LYS A 202 12.75 3.99 19.34
CA LYS A 202 12.49 3.38 20.66
C LYS A 202 11.78 2.03 20.55
N HIS A 203 10.87 1.88 19.59
CA HIS A 203 10.05 0.68 19.40
C HIS A 203 10.44 -0.15 18.17
N GLU A 204 11.55 0.16 17.51
CA GLU A 204 11.99 -0.49 16.26
C GLU A 204 10.89 -0.50 15.17
N ALA A 205 10.01 0.53 15.18
CA ALA A 205 8.86 0.66 14.31
C ALA A 205 9.20 1.36 12.98
N TYR A 206 8.30 1.27 12.02
CA TYR A 206 8.38 2.05 10.78
C TYR A 206 8.09 3.53 11.05
N LEU A 207 8.77 4.39 10.30
CA LEU A 207 8.57 5.83 10.26
C LEU A 207 8.13 6.22 8.85
N HIS A 208 6.95 6.81 8.73
CA HIS A 208 6.32 7.09 7.44
C HIS A 208 6.14 8.60 7.23
N VAL A 209 6.47 9.10 6.03
CA VAL A 209 6.40 10.52 5.67
C VAL A 209 6.04 10.69 4.20
N HIS A 210 5.23 11.72 3.87
CA HIS A 210 5.10 12.20 2.49
C HIS A 210 6.29 13.12 2.18
N ILE A 211 6.92 12.93 1.03
CA ILE A 211 8.14 13.67 0.71
C ILE A 211 8.19 14.12 -0.75
N SER A 212 8.48 15.40 -0.93
CA SER A 212 8.69 16.01 -2.26
C SER A 212 7.57 15.65 -3.24
N GLU A 213 6.34 15.68 -2.77
CA GLU A 213 5.16 15.33 -3.56
C GLU A 213 4.84 16.42 -4.58
N THR A 214 4.88 17.68 -4.16
CA THR A 214 4.55 18.84 -5.00
C THR A 214 5.69 19.83 -5.10
N ARG A 215 5.66 20.65 -6.16
CA ARG A 215 6.59 21.80 -6.28
C ARG A 215 6.43 22.82 -5.17
N LYS A 216 5.21 23.00 -4.67
CA LYS A 216 4.90 23.93 -3.58
C LYS A 216 5.60 23.50 -2.29
N GLU A 217 5.54 22.20 -1.95
CA GLU A 217 6.26 21.64 -0.83
C GLU A 217 7.77 21.89 -0.94
N VAL A 218 8.35 21.52 -2.10
CA VAL A 218 9.79 21.65 -2.35
C VAL A 218 10.25 23.11 -2.26
N ALA A 219 9.50 24.03 -2.90
CA ALA A 219 9.80 25.47 -2.85
C ALA A 219 9.69 26.03 -1.42
N GLY A 220 8.62 25.70 -0.70
CA GLY A 220 8.40 26.14 0.67
C GLY A 220 9.44 25.61 1.64
N CYS A 221 9.87 24.36 1.50
CA CYS A 221 10.96 23.79 2.28
C CYS A 221 12.28 24.54 2.01
N TYR A 222 12.59 24.79 0.73
CA TYR A 222 13.81 25.53 0.36
C TYR A 222 13.79 27.00 0.86
N GLU A 223 12.67 27.69 0.74
CA GLU A 223 12.52 29.05 1.27
C GLU A 223 12.72 29.13 2.79
N LYS A 224 12.22 28.13 3.51
CA LYS A 224 12.24 28.07 4.96
C LYS A 224 13.60 27.63 5.54
N THR A 225 14.26 26.66 4.89
CA THR A 225 15.45 25.97 5.41
C THR A 225 16.73 26.17 4.58
N GLY A 226 16.61 26.64 3.35
CA GLY A 226 17.70 26.67 2.37
C GLY A 226 18.05 25.30 1.76
N MET A 227 17.29 24.27 2.08
CA MET A 227 17.51 22.89 1.66
C MET A 227 16.26 22.30 1.00
N TYR A 228 16.45 21.29 0.14
CA TYR A 228 15.36 20.48 -0.41
C TYR A 228 14.86 19.47 0.63
N PRO A 229 13.64 18.90 0.51
CA PRO A 229 13.05 18.10 1.59
C PRO A 229 13.91 16.93 2.08
N VAL A 230 14.51 16.14 1.19
CA VAL A 230 15.39 15.03 1.60
C VAL A 230 16.69 15.56 2.23
N GLU A 231 17.27 16.64 1.67
CA GLU A 231 18.46 17.29 2.22
C GLU A 231 18.18 17.83 3.63
N TYR A 232 17.02 18.44 3.85
CA TYR A 232 16.59 18.94 5.16
C TYR A 232 16.43 17.77 6.15
N LEU A 233 15.70 16.72 5.78
CA LEU A 233 15.53 15.56 6.65
C LEU A 233 16.85 14.88 6.98
N ASP A 234 17.80 14.83 6.03
CA ASP A 234 19.15 14.30 6.29
C ASP A 234 19.93 15.19 7.26
N SER A 235 19.81 16.51 7.12
CA SER A 235 20.52 17.48 7.97
C SER A 235 20.14 17.40 9.44
N ILE A 236 18.91 17.00 9.75
CA ILE A 236 18.40 16.76 11.11
C ILE A 236 18.49 15.28 11.53
N ASP A 237 19.21 14.44 10.76
CA ASP A 237 19.37 12.99 11.02
C ASP A 237 18.03 12.24 11.18
N TYR A 238 17.06 12.55 10.33
CA TYR A 238 15.69 12.01 10.42
C TYR A 238 15.58 10.52 10.06
N PHE A 239 16.35 10.03 9.09
CA PHE A 239 16.18 8.70 8.53
C PHE A 239 16.57 7.57 9.48
N ILE A 240 15.77 6.50 9.51
CA ILE A 240 16.04 5.23 10.19
C ILE A 240 16.25 4.19 9.10
N PRO A 241 17.46 3.57 8.98
CA PRO A 241 17.77 2.59 7.94
C PRO A 241 16.75 1.45 7.90
N ASN A 242 16.26 1.10 6.70
CA ASN A 242 15.26 0.06 6.43
C ASN A 242 13.90 0.25 7.11
N LYS A 243 13.68 1.37 7.82
CA LYS A 243 12.44 1.65 8.56
C LYS A 243 11.75 2.95 8.11
N THR A 244 12.46 3.84 7.39
CA THR A 244 11.82 5.06 6.87
C THR A 244 11.16 4.80 5.53
N ILE A 245 9.85 5.09 5.46
CA ILE A 245 8.99 4.97 4.28
C ILE A 245 8.69 6.38 3.79
N CYS A 246 9.04 6.67 2.54
CA CYS A 246 8.91 7.96 1.89
C CYS A 246 7.90 7.85 0.74
N ALA A 247 6.67 8.35 0.94
CA ALA A 247 5.65 8.34 -0.11
C ALA A 247 5.88 9.44 -1.15
N HIS A 248 5.49 9.18 -2.38
CA HIS A 248 5.50 10.04 -3.59
C HIS A 248 6.89 10.25 -4.21
N GLY A 249 7.74 11.11 -3.65
CA GLY A 249 9.08 11.40 -4.17
C GLY A 249 9.09 11.99 -5.59
N SER A 250 8.03 12.69 -6.00
CA SER A 250 7.83 13.17 -7.39
C SER A 250 8.87 14.22 -7.80
N TRP A 251 9.32 15.04 -6.85
CA TRP A 251 10.21 16.18 -7.09
C TRP A 251 11.59 16.05 -6.45
N VAL A 252 12.04 14.81 -6.19
CA VAL A 252 13.36 14.50 -5.60
C VAL A 252 14.44 14.59 -6.66
N LYS A 253 15.56 15.26 -6.34
CA LYS A 253 16.72 15.39 -7.22
C LYS A 253 17.60 14.12 -7.17
N LYS A 254 18.43 13.91 -8.20
CA LYS A 254 19.39 12.78 -8.23
C LYS A 254 20.35 12.75 -7.04
N SER A 255 20.76 13.92 -6.50
CA SER A 255 21.57 13.99 -5.26
C SER A 255 20.82 13.44 -4.08
N GLU A 256 19.56 13.85 -3.91
CA GLU A 256 18.70 13.42 -2.82
C GLU A 256 18.33 11.91 -2.94
N MET A 257 18.14 11.38 -4.17
CA MET A 257 17.96 9.93 -4.39
C MET A 257 19.16 9.14 -3.86
N ARG A 258 20.38 9.63 -4.07
CA ARG A 258 21.60 9.00 -3.51
C ARG A 258 21.62 9.07 -1.97
N THR A 259 21.15 10.16 -1.39
CA THR A 259 21.00 10.29 0.07
C THR A 259 19.98 9.25 0.57
N MET A 260 18.80 9.14 -0.06
CA MET A 260 17.79 8.14 0.30
C MET A 260 18.37 6.71 0.24
N ALA A 261 19.14 6.39 -0.81
CA ALA A 261 19.80 5.09 -0.94
C ALA A 261 20.84 4.85 0.17
N ALA A 262 21.68 5.85 0.48
CA ALA A 262 22.70 5.78 1.54
C ALA A 262 22.07 5.65 2.94
N LYS A 263 20.86 6.19 3.14
CA LYS A 263 20.08 6.07 4.37
C LYS A 263 19.16 4.84 4.38
N GLU A 264 19.21 3.99 3.37
CA GLU A 264 18.36 2.81 3.24
C GLU A 264 16.86 3.12 3.39
N ALA A 265 16.45 4.31 2.93
CA ALA A 265 15.05 4.72 2.91
C ALA A 265 14.30 4.05 1.75
N THR A 266 13.02 3.78 1.97
CA THR A 266 12.15 3.18 0.96
C THR A 266 11.29 4.25 0.30
N LEU A 267 11.35 4.34 -1.04
CA LEU A 267 10.39 5.11 -1.83
C LEU A 267 9.11 4.30 -2.03
N VAL A 268 7.96 4.92 -1.84
CA VAL A 268 6.67 4.38 -2.30
C VAL A 268 6.13 5.24 -3.43
N HIS A 269 6.11 4.68 -4.63
CA HIS A 269 5.58 5.36 -5.82
C HIS A 269 4.05 5.27 -5.87
N CYS A 270 3.37 6.41 -6.03
CA CYS A 270 1.91 6.53 -6.03
C CYS A 270 1.43 7.26 -7.30
N PRO A 271 1.58 6.65 -8.49
CA PRO A 271 1.36 7.34 -9.76
C PRO A 271 -0.07 7.84 -9.97
N SER A 272 -1.09 7.06 -9.58
CA SER A 272 -2.49 7.43 -9.78
C SER A 272 -2.85 8.70 -9.01
N SER A 273 -2.50 8.76 -7.73
CA SER A 273 -2.73 9.93 -6.88
C SER A 273 -1.99 11.16 -7.39
N ASN A 274 -0.68 11.03 -7.69
CA ASN A 274 0.12 12.15 -8.18
C ASN A 274 -0.41 12.73 -9.49
N MET A 275 -0.99 11.91 -10.37
CA MET A 275 -1.62 12.37 -11.59
C MET A 275 -2.99 13.01 -11.33
N LYS A 276 -3.84 12.38 -10.49
CA LYS A 276 -5.18 12.89 -10.19
C LYS A 276 -5.12 14.24 -9.49
N LEU A 277 -4.23 14.40 -8.50
CA LEU A 277 -4.06 15.64 -7.74
C LEU A 277 -3.14 16.66 -8.43
N ALA A 278 -2.75 16.38 -9.67
CA ALA A 278 -1.92 17.26 -10.49
C ALA A 278 -0.65 17.75 -9.77
N CYS A 279 0.05 16.84 -9.05
CA CYS A 279 1.30 17.15 -8.34
C CYS A 279 2.42 17.66 -9.27
N GLY A 280 2.22 17.53 -10.57
CA GLY A 280 3.00 18.16 -11.64
C GLY A 280 4.36 17.54 -11.91
N GLY A 281 4.67 16.42 -11.28
CA GLY A 281 5.89 15.64 -11.48
C GLY A 281 5.63 14.14 -11.36
N THR A 282 6.59 13.36 -11.84
CA THR A 282 6.58 11.92 -11.74
C THR A 282 7.87 11.46 -11.08
N ALA A 283 7.78 10.67 -10.02
CA ALA A 283 8.97 10.02 -9.44
C ALA A 283 9.65 9.17 -10.52
N SER A 284 10.88 9.54 -10.91
CA SER A 284 11.61 8.84 -11.98
C SER A 284 12.11 7.49 -11.46
N ILE A 285 11.32 6.43 -11.63
CA ILE A 285 11.67 5.09 -11.16
C ILE A 285 13.01 4.58 -11.75
N PRO A 286 13.33 4.81 -13.03
CA PRO A 286 14.65 4.47 -13.55
C PRO A 286 15.80 5.16 -12.80
N ALA A 287 15.66 6.44 -12.44
CA ALA A 287 16.68 7.19 -11.71
C ALA A 287 16.81 6.73 -10.25
N TYR A 288 15.70 6.45 -9.58
CA TYR A 288 15.71 5.87 -8.22
C TYR A 288 16.38 4.49 -8.19
N ARG A 289 16.11 3.66 -9.20
CA ARG A 289 16.73 2.35 -9.35
C ARG A 289 18.25 2.47 -9.60
N GLU A 290 18.65 3.40 -10.47
CA GLU A 290 20.08 3.71 -10.71
C GLU A 290 20.80 4.18 -9.44
N ALA A 291 20.11 4.95 -8.58
CA ALA A 291 20.63 5.40 -7.30
C ALA A 291 20.69 4.30 -6.22
N GLY A 292 20.03 3.15 -6.44
CA GLY A 292 19.98 2.04 -5.49
C GLY A 292 18.92 2.18 -4.38
N VAL A 293 17.90 3.03 -4.56
CA VAL A 293 16.82 3.19 -3.62
C VAL A 293 15.90 1.97 -3.62
N ASN A 294 15.49 1.49 -2.45
CA ASN A 294 14.44 0.49 -2.35
C ASN A 294 13.09 1.11 -2.78
N ILE A 295 12.41 0.44 -3.71
CA ILE A 295 11.18 0.96 -4.32
C ILE A 295 10.02 0.04 -4.00
N ARG A 296 8.91 0.64 -3.60
CA ARG A 296 7.62 0.02 -3.39
C ARG A 296 6.56 0.76 -4.21
N LEU A 297 5.36 0.17 -4.26
CA LEU A 297 4.19 0.75 -4.91
C LEU A 297 3.08 0.94 -3.87
N GLY A 298 2.33 2.02 -3.96
CA GLY A 298 1.19 2.29 -3.11
C GLY A 298 0.12 3.06 -3.88
N THR A 299 -1.14 2.86 -3.53
CA THR A 299 -2.26 3.53 -4.18
C THR A 299 -2.49 4.95 -3.68
N ASP A 300 -1.95 5.28 -2.52
CA ASP A 300 -2.43 6.39 -1.71
C ASP A 300 -3.90 6.18 -1.26
N GLY A 301 -4.56 7.18 -0.71
CA GLY A 301 -5.95 7.05 -0.28
C GLY A 301 -6.93 6.81 -1.43
N PRO A 302 -8.04 6.09 -1.18
CA PRO A 302 -9.08 5.89 -2.20
C PRO A 302 -9.67 7.19 -2.74
N ALA A 303 -9.70 8.23 -1.92
CA ALA A 303 -10.14 9.56 -2.34
C ALA A 303 -9.12 10.29 -3.23
N SER A 304 -7.82 10.12 -2.96
CA SER A 304 -6.74 10.79 -3.68
C SER A 304 -6.39 10.10 -5.01
N SER A 305 -6.43 8.76 -5.06
CA SER A 305 -6.06 8.01 -6.27
C SER A 305 -7.16 7.97 -7.33
N GLY A 306 -8.43 8.01 -6.92
CA GLY A 306 -9.57 7.84 -7.82
C GLY A 306 -9.70 6.43 -8.44
N SER A 307 -8.67 5.60 -8.35
CA SER A 307 -8.63 4.23 -8.86
C SER A 307 -8.97 3.16 -7.81
N GLY A 308 -9.23 3.59 -6.57
CA GLY A 308 -9.42 2.68 -5.45
C GLY A 308 -8.10 2.06 -4.97
N LEU A 309 -8.17 0.84 -4.44
CA LEU A 309 -7.05 0.13 -3.82
C LEU A 309 -6.54 -1.05 -4.66
N ASP A 310 -6.82 -1.05 -5.97
CA ASP A 310 -6.37 -2.08 -6.92
C ASP A 310 -4.91 -1.89 -7.30
N MET A 311 -4.04 -2.72 -6.74
CA MET A 311 -2.60 -2.69 -6.98
C MET A 311 -2.19 -3.13 -8.40
N ALA A 312 -3.01 -3.94 -9.10
CA ALA A 312 -2.75 -4.26 -10.52
C ALA A 312 -2.98 -3.01 -11.39
N HIS A 313 -4.04 -2.25 -11.09
CA HIS A 313 -4.28 -0.95 -11.72
C HIS A 313 -3.13 0.02 -11.44
N GLU A 314 -2.69 0.14 -10.19
CA GLU A 314 -1.59 1.04 -9.81
C GLU A 314 -0.27 0.66 -10.50
N ALA A 315 0.03 -0.64 -10.59
CA ALA A 315 1.18 -1.15 -11.35
C ALA A 315 1.09 -0.82 -12.86
N ARG A 316 -0.12 -0.88 -13.44
CA ARG A 316 -0.36 -0.42 -14.81
C ARG A 316 -0.06 1.07 -14.98
N MET A 317 -0.57 1.91 -14.06
CA MET A 317 -0.33 3.35 -14.10
C MET A 317 1.15 3.68 -13.96
N ALA A 318 1.86 2.97 -13.08
CA ALA A 318 3.31 3.08 -12.97
C ALA A 318 4.03 2.78 -14.30
N CYS A 319 3.67 1.69 -14.99
CA CYS A 319 4.23 1.38 -16.30
C CYS A 319 3.98 2.48 -17.34
N LEU A 320 2.75 2.97 -17.40
CA LEU A 320 2.35 3.91 -18.45
C LEU A 320 2.96 5.29 -18.23
N VAL A 321 2.95 5.81 -16.99
CA VAL A 321 3.49 7.13 -16.70
C VAL A 321 5.02 7.16 -16.87
N GLN A 322 5.74 6.14 -16.44
CA GLN A 322 7.20 6.08 -16.61
C GLN A 322 7.58 6.08 -18.09
N ARG A 323 6.90 5.29 -18.92
CA ARG A 323 7.14 5.27 -20.37
C ARG A 323 6.83 6.59 -21.06
N HIS A 324 5.72 7.20 -20.65
CA HIS A 324 5.31 8.50 -21.21
C HIS A 324 6.31 9.60 -20.86
N ASP A 325 6.67 9.71 -19.60
CA ASP A 325 7.56 10.77 -19.07
C ASP A 325 8.99 10.66 -19.61
N HIS A 326 9.49 9.42 -19.73
CA HIS A 326 10.85 9.16 -20.21
C HIS A 326 10.97 9.03 -21.74
N TRP A 327 9.86 9.03 -22.47
CA TRP A 327 9.81 8.78 -23.92
C TRP A 327 10.51 7.46 -24.30
N ASP A 328 10.46 6.49 -23.39
CA ASP A 328 11.11 5.22 -23.50
C ASP A 328 10.16 4.07 -23.14
N ALA A 329 9.84 3.23 -24.10
CA ALA A 329 8.95 2.09 -23.90
C ALA A 329 9.52 1.02 -22.95
N SER A 330 10.81 1.08 -22.66
CA SER A 330 11.51 0.18 -21.73
C SER A 330 11.70 0.75 -20.32
N ALA A 331 11.29 2.00 -20.04
CA ALA A 331 11.50 2.67 -18.77
C ALA A 331 10.93 1.89 -17.57
N MET A 332 9.80 1.20 -17.77
CA MET A 332 9.21 0.29 -16.78
C MET A 332 8.37 -0.79 -17.47
N LEU A 333 8.75 -2.04 -17.30
CA LEU A 333 8.04 -3.19 -17.86
C LEU A 333 6.98 -3.71 -16.86
N ALA A 334 5.91 -4.37 -17.36
CA ALA A 334 4.88 -4.96 -16.51
C ALA A 334 5.43 -5.92 -15.45
N LYS A 335 6.44 -6.73 -15.81
CA LYS A 335 7.12 -7.64 -14.88
C LYS A 335 7.90 -6.91 -13.79
N GLU A 336 8.43 -5.72 -14.07
CA GLU A 336 9.13 -4.91 -13.07
C GLU A 336 8.15 -4.26 -12.10
N ALA A 337 7.02 -3.75 -12.61
CA ALA A 337 5.94 -3.24 -11.79
C ALA A 337 5.34 -4.33 -10.89
N PHE A 338 5.11 -5.52 -11.45
CA PHE A 338 4.65 -6.68 -10.70
C PHE A 338 5.64 -7.07 -9.58
N ALA A 339 6.95 -7.12 -9.90
CA ALA A 339 7.98 -7.42 -8.91
C ALA A 339 7.97 -6.41 -7.75
N ILE A 340 7.82 -5.10 -8.04
CA ILE A 340 7.74 -4.05 -7.02
C ILE A 340 6.47 -4.21 -6.17
N ALA A 341 5.33 -4.49 -6.80
CA ALA A 341 4.03 -4.60 -6.13
C ALA A 341 3.89 -5.88 -5.27
N THR A 342 4.67 -6.92 -5.56
CA THR A 342 4.64 -8.21 -4.82
C THR A 342 5.88 -8.45 -3.95
N ASN A 343 6.86 -7.53 -3.99
CA ASN A 343 8.14 -7.70 -3.30
C ASN A 343 7.95 -7.92 -1.78
N GLY A 344 8.47 -9.04 -1.28
CA GLY A 344 8.40 -9.44 0.13
C GLY A 344 7.08 -10.08 0.55
N SER A 345 6.11 -10.27 -0.38
CA SER A 345 4.89 -11.01 -0.07
C SER A 345 5.18 -12.47 0.23
N LYS A 346 4.59 -12.97 1.32
CA LYS A 346 4.58 -14.39 1.71
C LYS A 346 3.26 -15.07 1.37
N ASP A 347 2.30 -14.32 0.91
CA ASP A 347 0.92 -14.74 0.69
C ASP A 347 0.65 -15.01 -0.79
N TRP A 348 -0.47 -15.67 -1.10
CA TRP A 348 -0.77 -16.14 -2.44
C TRP A 348 -2.09 -15.59 -2.95
N ALA A 349 -2.09 -15.16 -4.21
CA ALA A 349 -3.29 -14.78 -4.97
C ALA A 349 -3.47 -15.71 -6.17
N VAL A 350 -4.71 -16.08 -6.45
CA VAL A 350 -5.08 -16.97 -7.54
C VAL A 350 -6.05 -16.26 -8.47
N TRP A 351 -5.70 -16.20 -9.75
CA TRP A 351 -6.38 -15.39 -10.75
C TRP A 351 -7.08 -16.25 -11.78
N ASN A 352 -8.21 -15.77 -12.28
CA ASN A 352 -8.98 -16.41 -13.33
C ASN A 352 -8.29 -16.29 -14.70
N LEU A 353 -7.80 -17.39 -15.25
CA LEU A 353 -7.28 -17.46 -16.63
C LEU A 353 -8.36 -17.68 -17.69
N ASN A 354 -9.60 -18.01 -17.26
CA ASN A 354 -10.72 -18.23 -18.18
C ASN A 354 -11.43 -16.92 -18.55
N ASP A 355 -10.65 -15.87 -18.74
CA ASP A 355 -11.12 -14.54 -19.14
C ASP A 355 -10.39 -14.09 -20.41
N ILE A 356 -11.10 -13.44 -21.32
CA ILE A 356 -10.54 -12.87 -22.56
C ILE A 356 -9.43 -11.85 -22.26
N LYS A 357 -9.49 -11.15 -21.12
CA LYS A 357 -8.47 -10.22 -20.68
C LYS A 357 -7.11 -10.88 -20.40
N MET A 358 -7.14 -12.15 -20.03
CA MET A 358 -5.94 -12.95 -19.76
C MET A 358 -5.44 -13.69 -21.00
N SER A 359 -6.09 -13.59 -22.16
CA SER A 359 -5.74 -14.26 -23.41
C SER A 359 -5.33 -13.23 -24.49
N PRO A 360 -4.37 -13.58 -25.40
CA PRO A 360 -3.53 -14.78 -25.36
C PRO A 360 -2.37 -14.63 -24.38
N TYR A 361 -1.94 -15.74 -23.74
CA TYR A 361 -0.79 -15.74 -22.81
C TYR A 361 0.55 -16.13 -23.45
N GLY A 362 0.59 -16.20 -24.77
CA GLY A 362 1.79 -16.50 -25.53
C GLY A 362 2.10 -17.99 -25.65
N LYS A 363 3.07 -18.31 -26.52
CA LYS A 363 3.43 -19.69 -26.82
C LYS A 363 4.04 -20.42 -25.62
N ASP A 364 4.86 -19.68 -24.86
CA ASP A 364 5.60 -20.18 -23.69
C ASP A 364 5.01 -19.62 -22.36
N ASN A 365 3.75 -19.19 -22.38
CA ASN A 365 3.05 -18.60 -21.23
C ASN A 365 3.73 -17.34 -20.64
N GLU A 366 4.53 -16.63 -21.44
CA GLU A 366 5.31 -15.46 -20.99
C GLU A 366 4.48 -14.20 -20.76
N ARG A 367 3.19 -14.19 -21.12
CA ARG A 367 2.32 -13.01 -21.08
C ARG A 367 1.39 -12.92 -19.89
N HIS A 368 1.40 -13.89 -18.98
CA HIS A 368 0.50 -13.88 -17.82
C HIS A 368 0.65 -12.62 -16.98
N ILE A 369 1.88 -12.23 -16.62
CA ILE A 369 2.12 -10.99 -15.84
C ILE A 369 1.67 -9.77 -16.63
N SER A 370 2.01 -9.67 -17.91
CA SER A 370 1.63 -8.51 -18.73
C SER A 370 0.11 -8.39 -18.86
N ASN A 371 -0.59 -9.51 -19.05
CA ASN A 371 -2.05 -9.51 -19.11
C ASN A 371 -2.66 -9.10 -17.76
N LEU A 372 -2.15 -9.65 -16.65
CA LEU A 372 -2.61 -9.28 -15.30
C LEU A 372 -2.45 -7.78 -15.04
N ILE A 373 -1.28 -7.20 -15.36
CA ILE A 373 -1.01 -5.80 -15.09
C ILE A 373 -1.77 -4.87 -16.04
N TYR A 374 -1.79 -5.16 -17.36
CA TYR A 374 -2.41 -4.23 -18.32
C TYR A 374 -3.92 -4.37 -18.42
N ASN A 375 -4.47 -5.55 -18.21
CA ASN A 375 -5.89 -5.81 -18.44
C ASN A 375 -6.67 -6.05 -17.13
N GLY A 376 -5.97 -6.41 -16.04
CA GLY A 376 -6.56 -6.92 -14.82
C GLY A 376 -7.06 -8.37 -14.98
N ALA A 377 -7.28 -9.03 -13.86
CA ALA A 377 -7.92 -10.33 -13.79
C ALA A 377 -8.77 -10.41 -12.52
N GLU A 378 -9.80 -11.25 -12.56
CA GLU A 378 -10.57 -11.57 -11.37
C GLU A 378 -9.69 -12.37 -10.40
N CYS A 379 -9.55 -11.93 -9.15
CA CYS A 379 -8.95 -12.70 -8.07
C CYS A 379 -9.98 -13.71 -7.57
N LEU A 380 -9.65 -15.00 -7.67
CA LEU A 380 -10.56 -16.08 -7.25
C LEU A 380 -10.29 -16.53 -5.83
N ASP A 381 -9.02 -16.72 -5.48
CA ASP A 381 -8.64 -17.20 -4.17
C ASP A 381 -7.51 -16.32 -3.60
N LEU A 382 -7.55 -16.02 -2.32
CA LEU A 382 -6.53 -15.24 -1.61
C LEU A 382 -6.17 -15.92 -0.29
N TRP A 383 -4.88 -16.15 -0.07
CA TRP A 383 -4.37 -16.91 1.06
C TRP A 383 -3.37 -16.09 1.88
N VAL A 384 -3.57 -16.07 3.19
CA VAL A 384 -2.65 -15.46 4.16
C VAL A 384 -2.23 -16.53 5.17
N GLU A 385 -0.92 -16.81 5.26
CA GLU A 385 -0.37 -17.85 6.16
C GLU A 385 -1.06 -19.22 6.01
N GLY A 386 -1.41 -19.58 4.79
CA GLY A 386 -2.11 -20.83 4.50
C GLY A 386 -3.60 -20.86 4.86
N SER A 387 -4.15 -19.75 5.36
CA SER A 387 -5.58 -19.60 5.63
C SER A 387 -6.27 -18.82 4.51
N PRO A 388 -7.45 -19.26 4.04
CA PRO A 388 -8.15 -18.57 2.98
C PRO A 388 -8.84 -17.30 3.53
N LEU A 389 -8.58 -16.15 2.92
CA LEU A 389 -9.40 -14.96 3.09
C LEU A 389 -10.56 -14.96 2.08
N MET A 390 -10.30 -15.52 0.88
CA MET A 390 -11.27 -15.61 -0.21
C MET A 390 -11.05 -16.90 -0.98
N MET A 391 -12.11 -17.61 -1.37
CA MET A 391 -12.09 -18.75 -2.30
C MET A 391 -13.29 -18.68 -3.25
N GLY A 392 -13.04 -18.90 -4.54
CA GLY A 392 -14.05 -18.82 -5.57
C GLY A 392 -14.71 -17.43 -5.64
N ALA A 393 -13.95 -16.36 -5.33
CA ALA A 393 -14.41 -14.97 -5.22
C ALA A 393 -15.38 -14.69 -4.04
N GLU A 394 -15.59 -15.64 -3.15
CA GLU A 394 -16.35 -15.48 -1.91
C GLU A 394 -15.38 -15.15 -0.74
N VAL A 395 -15.60 -14.03 -0.06
CA VAL A 395 -14.77 -13.57 1.08
C VAL A 395 -15.29 -14.21 2.37
N TYR A 396 -14.39 -14.82 3.15
CA TYR A 396 -14.77 -15.52 4.38
C TYR A 396 -14.64 -14.69 5.65
N SER A 397 -13.73 -13.73 5.66
CA SER A 397 -13.43 -12.92 6.86
C SER A 397 -14.43 -11.79 7.08
N ILE A 398 -15.18 -11.38 6.04
CA ILE A 398 -16.08 -10.22 6.05
C ILE A 398 -17.44 -10.62 5.50
N ASN A 399 -18.52 -10.28 6.20
CA ASN A 399 -19.86 -10.35 5.63
C ASN A 399 -20.08 -9.14 4.72
N GLU A 400 -19.96 -9.34 3.40
CA GLU A 400 -19.97 -8.28 2.40
C GLU A 400 -21.29 -7.50 2.38
N GLU A 401 -22.45 -8.18 2.44
CA GLU A 401 -23.77 -7.55 2.39
C GLU A 401 -23.95 -6.64 3.61
N LYS A 402 -23.68 -7.17 4.80
CA LYS A 402 -23.77 -6.38 6.04
C LYS A 402 -22.80 -5.21 6.04
N LEU A 403 -21.54 -5.41 5.62
CA LEU A 403 -20.57 -4.33 5.55
C LEU A 403 -21.01 -3.22 4.59
N LEU A 404 -21.58 -3.57 3.44
CA LEU A 404 -22.06 -2.59 2.47
C LEU A 404 -23.22 -1.74 3.04
N ASP A 405 -24.15 -2.37 3.75
CA ASP A 405 -25.25 -1.66 4.42
C ASP A 405 -24.75 -0.73 5.53
N ASP A 406 -23.87 -1.23 6.39
CA ASP A 406 -23.26 -0.46 7.48
C ASP A 406 -22.42 0.70 6.92
N PHE A 407 -21.64 0.47 5.85
CA PHE A 407 -20.82 1.48 5.19
C PHE A 407 -21.67 2.59 4.54
N ASN A 408 -22.71 2.23 3.80
CA ASN A 408 -23.59 3.22 3.17
C ASN A 408 -24.28 4.09 4.24
N SER A 409 -24.74 3.47 5.32
CA SER A 409 -25.33 4.21 6.46
C SER A 409 -24.31 5.14 7.13
N ALA A 410 -23.05 4.69 7.26
CA ALA A 410 -21.98 5.51 7.81
C ALA A 410 -21.67 6.71 6.90
N VAL A 411 -21.61 6.52 5.57
CA VAL A 411 -21.37 7.59 4.60
C VAL A 411 -22.47 8.65 4.66
N GLU A 412 -23.75 8.24 4.68
CA GLU A 412 -24.88 9.18 4.81
C GLU A 412 -24.77 10.04 6.07
N ASN A 413 -24.43 9.42 7.20
CA ASN A 413 -24.27 10.14 8.48
C ASN A 413 -23.03 11.02 8.48
N TYR A 414 -21.89 10.54 7.95
CA TYR A 414 -20.62 11.27 7.89
C TYR A 414 -20.73 12.60 7.16
N TYR A 415 -21.52 12.66 6.08
CA TYR A 415 -21.75 13.89 5.31
C TYR A 415 -22.93 14.73 5.82
N SER A 416 -23.74 14.23 6.74
CA SER A 416 -24.85 15.00 7.33
C SER A 416 -24.44 15.83 8.54
N LEU A 417 -23.23 15.67 9.05
CA LEU A 417 -22.63 16.41 10.16
C LEU A 417 -22.01 17.72 9.68
#